data_4426aea8bdb9392eff6f3ee3fea606b6
#
_entry.id   4426aea8bdb9392eff6f3ee3fea606b6
#
_cell.length_a   1.000
_cell.length_b   1.000
_cell.length_c   1.000
_cell.angle_alpha   90.00
_cell.angle_beta   90.00
_cell.angle_gamma   90.00
#
_symmetry.space_group_name_H-M   'P 1'
#
loop_
_entity.id
_entity.type
_entity.pdbx_description
1 polymer ?
#
loop_
_entity_poly.entity_id
_entity_poly.type
_entity_poly.pdbx_seq_one_letter_code
_entity_poly.pdbx_strand_id
1 'polypeptide(L)'
;SRRSEVRRLLPIFRGAVAALIRQHPALRVVVPTVSAVESQVRTTVADWPGKPIIVGPKAATATWTHTQTLAHLVETAHSDKRAAFAAADVALAASGTVSLELAAAATPMVIAYDMAWLSRQIISRMLRVDTVTLVNLVSETRVVPEFIGANCRPDKIVPALCALLSNPEAQHSAMQRTMAKLGQGGTKPGIRAAQATLSGLGASNGEG
;
A
#
# COMPACT_ATOMS: atom_id res chain seq x y z
N SER A 1 -3.41 4.05 7.40
CA SER A 1 -2.51 4.45 8.49
C SER A 1 -3.15 5.46 9.47
N ARG A 2 -4.17 6.21 9.05
CA ARG A 2 -4.87 7.20 9.90
C ARG A 2 -6.22 6.64 10.38
N ARG A 3 -6.59 6.91 11.62
CA ARG A 3 -7.87 6.45 12.21
C ARG A 3 -9.11 6.84 11.39
N SER A 4 -9.11 8.04 10.80
CA SER A 4 -10.20 8.52 9.95
C SER A 4 -10.31 7.76 8.63
N GLU A 5 -9.19 7.39 8.02
CA GLU A 5 -9.14 6.57 6.80
C GLU A 5 -9.68 5.17 7.08
N VAL A 6 -9.21 4.54 8.15
CA VAL A 6 -9.68 3.23 8.60
C VAL A 6 -11.21 3.23 8.76
N ARG A 7 -11.77 4.22 9.48
CA ARG A 7 -13.21 4.30 9.71
C ARG A 7 -14.02 4.45 8.42
N ARG A 8 -13.49 5.13 7.41
CA ARG A 8 -14.20 5.36 6.13
C ARG A 8 -14.05 4.18 5.17
N LEU A 9 -12.86 3.60 5.07
CA LEU A 9 -12.57 2.60 4.04
C LEU A 9 -12.96 1.18 4.48
N LEU A 10 -12.83 0.82 5.75
CA LEU A 10 -13.12 -0.55 6.19
C LEU A 10 -14.57 -1.01 5.90
N PRO A 11 -15.63 -0.19 6.02
CA PRO A 11 -16.99 -0.61 5.62
C PRO A 11 -17.08 -0.94 4.13
N ILE A 12 -16.41 -0.17 3.27
CA ILE A 12 -16.37 -0.41 1.82
C ILE A 12 -15.59 -1.69 1.52
N PHE A 13 -14.44 -1.86 2.16
CA PHE A 13 -13.60 -3.05 2.00
C PHE A 13 -14.32 -4.31 2.50
N ARG A 14 -15.07 -4.22 3.62
CA ARG A 14 -15.93 -5.32 4.08
C ARG A 14 -16.93 -5.75 3.01
N GLY A 15 -17.59 -4.78 2.36
CA GLY A 15 -18.53 -5.05 1.28
C GLY A 15 -17.87 -5.75 0.09
N ALA A 16 -16.66 -5.30 -0.29
CA ALA A 16 -15.89 -5.93 -1.37
C ALA A 16 -15.46 -7.35 -0.99
N VAL A 17 -14.90 -7.56 0.20
CA VAL A 17 -14.51 -8.88 0.73
C VAL A 17 -15.71 -9.83 0.78
N ALA A 18 -16.86 -9.38 1.28
CA ALA A 18 -18.06 -10.19 1.35
C ALA A 18 -18.54 -10.64 -0.06
N ALA A 19 -18.44 -9.77 -1.04
CA ALA A 19 -18.80 -10.10 -2.42
C ALA A 19 -17.79 -11.07 -3.06
N LEU A 20 -16.48 -10.86 -2.81
CA LEU A 20 -15.43 -11.77 -3.31
C LEU A 20 -15.54 -13.17 -2.71
N ILE A 21 -15.76 -13.31 -1.40
CA ILE A 21 -15.89 -14.62 -0.74
C ILE A 21 -17.08 -15.42 -1.29
N ARG A 22 -18.18 -14.74 -1.67
CA ARG A 22 -19.31 -15.43 -2.32
C ARG A 22 -18.93 -16.02 -3.69
N GLN A 23 -18.03 -15.38 -4.43
CA GLN A 23 -17.56 -15.85 -5.74
C GLN A 23 -16.38 -16.83 -5.62
N HIS A 24 -15.55 -16.64 -4.59
CA HIS A 24 -14.34 -17.40 -4.32
C HIS A 24 -14.34 -17.88 -2.85
N PRO A 25 -15.08 -18.95 -2.49
CA PRO A 25 -15.24 -19.39 -1.09
C PRO A 25 -13.93 -19.81 -0.42
N ALA A 26 -12.90 -20.17 -1.19
CA ALA A 26 -11.56 -20.50 -0.68
C ALA A 26 -10.67 -19.28 -0.41
N LEU A 27 -11.16 -18.06 -0.69
CA LEU A 27 -10.40 -16.83 -0.50
C LEU A 27 -9.99 -16.66 0.95
N ARG A 28 -8.72 -16.36 1.17
CA ARG A 28 -8.17 -15.98 2.48
C ARG A 28 -7.91 -14.48 2.51
N VAL A 29 -8.35 -13.83 3.55
CA VAL A 29 -8.19 -12.39 3.73
C VAL A 29 -7.10 -12.12 4.76
N VAL A 30 -6.10 -11.33 4.37
CA VAL A 30 -5.03 -10.87 5.27
C VAL A 30 -5.11 -9.36 5.39
N VAL A 31 -5.07 -8.85 6.62
CA VAL A 31 -5.17 -7.42 6.90
C VAL A 31 -3.91 -6.95 7.64
N PRO A 32 -2.90 -6.47 6.93
CA PRO A 32 -1.74 -5.85 7.55
C PRO A 32 -2.14 -4.54 8.23
N THR A 33 -1.67 -4.32 9.45
CA THR A 33 -1.96 -3.12 10.22
C THR A 33 -0.72 -2.56 10.90
N VAL A 34 -0.82 -1.35 11.41
CA VAL A 34 0.23 -0.67 12.18
C VAL A 34 -0.26 -0.39 13.59
N SER A 35 0.65 -0.28 14.56
CA SER A 35 0.33 -0.12 15.99
C SER A 35 -0.70 0.98 16.26
N ALA A 36 -0.58 2.12 15.57
CA ALA A 36 -1.44 3.29 15.77
C ALA A 36 -2.94 3.04 15.55
N VAL A 37 -3.30 2.03 14.75
CA VAL A 37 -4.69 1.72 14.39
C VAL A 37 -5.05 0.24 14.60
N GLU A 38 -4.14 -0.57 15.15
CA GLU A 38 -4.31 -2.03 15.27
C GLU A 38 -5.57 -2.39 16.05
N SER A 39 -5.78 -1.81 17.23
CA SER A 39 -6.98 -2.09 18.05
C SER A 39 -8.26 -1.78 17.28
N GLN A 40 -8.31 -0.62 16.60
CA GLN A 40 -9.46 -0.24 15.80
C GLN A 40 -9.70 -1.22 14.64
N VAL A 41 -8.64 -1.63 13.94
CA VAL A 41 -8.74 -2.60 12.84
C VAL A 41 -9.24 -3.94 13.37
N ARG A 42 -8.65 -4.47 14.46
CA ARG A 42 -9.07 -5.75 15.07
C ARG A 42 -10.55 -5.75 15.42
N THR A 43 -11.03 -4.70 16.08
CA THR A 43 -12.45 -4.58 16.44
C THR A 43 -13.34 -4.50 15.20
N THR A 44 -12.94 -3.74 14.18
CA THR A 44 -13.79 -3.51 13.00
C THR A 44 -13.84 -4.73 12.07
N VAL A 45 -12.77 -5.54 11.99
CA VAL A 45 -12.74 -6.70 11.10
C VAL A 45 -13.13 -8.02 11.77
N ALA A 46 -13.42 -8.00 13.07
CA ALA A 46 -13.75 -9.21 13.84
C ALA A 46 -14.98 -9.96 13.30
N ASP A 47 -15.95 -9.24 12.77
CA ASP A 47 -17.20 -9.76 12.19
C ASP A 47 -17.18 -9.89 10.67
N TRP A 48 -16.02 -9.71 10.04
CA TRP A 48 -15.94 -9.83 8.59
C TRP A 48 -16.03 -11.29 8.14
N PRO A 49 -16.65 -11.54 6.98
CA PRO A 49 -16.66 -12.88 6.40
C PRO A 49 -15.23 -13.33 6.06
N GLY A 50 -15.00 -14.65 6.11
CA GLY A 50 -13.70 -15.25 5.82
C GLY A 50 -12.69 -15.16 6.98
N LYS A 51 -13.08 -14.67 8.15
CA LYS A 51 -12.24 -14.59 9.37
C LYS A 51 -10.84 -14.03 9.04
N PRO A 52 -10.70 -12.72 8.74
CA PRO A 52 -9.44 -12.14 8.30
C PRO A 52 -8.28 -12.41 9.27
N ILE A 53 -7.13 -12.74 8.70
CA ILE A 53 -5.87 -12.86 9.43
C ILE A 53 -5.28 -11.46 9.58
N ILE A 54 -5.13 -10.99 10.82
CA ILE A 54 -4.57 -9.66 11.10
C ILE A 54 -3.08 -9.80 11.34
N VAL A 55 -2.30 -9.13 10.50
CA VAL A 55 -0.84 -9.03 10.62
C VAL A 55 -0.50 -7.65 11.18
N GLY A 56 -0.19 -7.61 12.46
CA GLY A 56 0.22 -6.42 13.20
C GLY A 56 1.65 -6.53 13.71
N PRO A 57 2.22 -5.45 14.24
CA PRO A 57 3.51 -5.50 14.91
C PRO A 57 3.42 -6.45 16.11
N LYS A 58 4.37 -7.38 16.21
CA LYS A 58 4.47 -8.27 17.36
C LYS A 58 4.82 -7.45 18.60
N ALA A 59 4.10 -7.69 19.71
CA ALA A 59 4.48 -7.13 21.00
C ALA A 59 5.89 -7.62 21.37
N ALA A 60 6.76 -6.73 21.81
CA ALA A 60 8.07 -7.11 22.31
C ALA A 60 7.91 -7.95 23.60
N THR A 61 8.21 -9.22 23.50
CA THR A 61 8.15 -10.16 24.65
C THR A 61 9.51 -10.37 25.31
N ALA A 62 10.55 -9.69 24.85
CA ALA A 62 11.92 -9.87 25.33
C ALA A 62 12.44 -8.64 26.08
N THR A 63 13.23 -8.85 27.12
CA THR A 63 14.00 -7.85 27.87
C THR A 63 15.22 -7.40 27.04
N TRP A 64 15.01 -6.46 26.11
CA TRP A 64 16.07 -5.86 25.29
C TRP A 64 16.47 -4.49 25.80
N THR A 65 17.70 -4.05 25.51
CA THR A 65 18.08 -2.66 25.72
C THR A 65 17.22 -1.74 24.83
N HIS A 66 16.91 -0.53 25.31
CA HIS A 66 15.93 0.37 24.66
C HIS A 66 16.19 0.61 23.16
N THR A 67 17.44 0.77 22.77
CA THR A 67 17.84 1.03 21.37
C THR A 67 17.71 -0.22 20.47
N GLN A 68 18.08 -1.40 20.99
CA GLN A 68 17.96 -2.66 20.25
C GLN A 68 16.50 -3.07 20.07
N THR A 69 15.63 -2.78 21.04
CA THR A 69 14.20 -3.09 20.98
C THR A 69 13.51 -2.32 19.86
N LEU A 70 13.76 -1.02 19.70
CA LEU A 70 13.13 -0.21 18.66
C LEU A 70 13.53 -0.66 17.25
N ALA A 71 14.82 -0.89 17.00
CA ALA A 71 15.30 -1.36 15.71
C ALA A 71 14.70 -2.72 15.34
N HIS A 72 14.70 -3.68 16.26
CA HIS A 72 14.16 -5.02 16.06
C HIS A 72 12.63 -5.02 15.84
N LEU A 73 11.89 -4.21 16.60
CA LEU A 73 10.43 -4.07 16.43
C LEU A 73 10.06 -3.48 15.07
N VAL A 74 10.78 -2.46 14.62
CA VAL A 74 10.57 -1.84 13.31
C VAL A 74 10.89 -2.85 12.20
N GLU A 75 11.99 -3.58 12.31
CA GLU A 75 12.39 -4.58 11.31
C GLU A 75 11.41 -5.74 11.23
N THR A 76 10.97 -6.29 12.37
CA THR A 76 10.01 -7.40 12.43
C THR A 76 8.64 -7.00 11.89
N ALA A 77 8.13 -5.83 12.29
CA ALA A 77 6.86 -5.31 11.78
C ALA A 77 6.88 -5.11 10.27
N HIS A 78 8.00 -4.62 9.72
CA HIS A 78 8.16 -4.49 8.27
C HIS A 78 8.32 -5.84 7.55
N SER A 79 8.96 -6.84 8.18
CA SER A 79 9.12 -8.17 7.58
C SER A 79 7.79 -8.90 7.46
N ASP A 80 6.98 -8.93 8.52
CA ASP A 80 5.68 -9.60 8.52
C ASP A 80 4.70 -8.95 7.52
N LYS A 81 4.68 -7.62 7.44
CA LYS A 81 3.90 -6.88 6.45
C LYS A 81 4.34 -7.19 5.02
N ARG A 82 5.65 -7.22 4.76
CA ARG A 82 6.19 -7.56 3.43
C ARG A 82 5.89 -9.01 3.06
N ALA A 83 6.01 -9.93 4.00
CA ALA A 83 5.64 -11.32 3.79
C ALA A 83 4.15 -11.48 3.45
N ALA A 84 3.27 -10.73 4.15
CA ALA A 84 1.84 -10.71 3.84
C ALA A 84 1.55 -10.17 2.44
N PHE A 85 2.27 -9.13 2.00
CA PHE A 85 2.14 -8.61 0.64
C PHE A 85 2.61 -9.65 -0.38
N ALA A 86 3.81 -10.21 -0.22
CA ALA A 86 4.38 -11.18 -1.16
C ALA A 86 3.58 -12.49 -1.26
N ALA A 87 2.83 -12.85 -0.23
CA ALA A 87 1.96 -14.02 -0.20
C ALA A 87 0.56 -13.78 -0.79
N ALA A 88 0.22 -12.54 -1.13
CA ALA A 88 -1.11 -12.20 -1.62
C ALA A 88 -1.18 -12.26 -3.15
N ASP A 89 -2.22 -12.90 -3.68
CA ASP A 89 -2.51 -12.95 -5.12
C ASP A 89 -3.01 -11.60 -5.64
N VAL A 90 -3.72 -10.83 -4.81
CA VAL A 90 -4.23 -9.49 -5.12
C VAL A 90 -4.39 -8.67 -3.85
N ALA A 91 -4.21 -7.37 -3.95
CA ALA A 91 -4.40 -6.45 -2.84
C ALA A 91 -5.48 -5.39 -3.14
N LEU A 92 -6.28 -5.07 -2.13
CA LEU A 92 -7.13 -3.88 -2.08
C LEU A 92 -6.51 -2.90 -1.09
N ALA A 93 -6.06 -1.76 -1.56
CA ALA A 93 -5.31 -0.81 -0.75
C ALA A 93 -5.83 0.63 -0.88
N ALA A 94 -5.56 1.45 0.13
CA ALA A 94 -5.76 2.90 0.05
C ALA A 94 -4.67 3.55 -0.80
N SER A 95 -4.94 4.75 -1.34
CA SER A 95 -3.93 5.53 -2.05
C SER A 95 -2.78 5.93 -1.10
N GLY A 96 -1.56 5.94 -1.62
CA GLY A 96 -0.35 6.33 -0.90
C GLY A 96 0.88 5.49 -1.25
N THR A 97 1.90 5.56 -0.39
CA THR A 97 3.16 4.82 -0.56
C THR A 97 3.01 3.30 -0.52
N VAL A 98 1.89 2.79 0.01
CA VAL A 98 1.60 1.36 0.03
C VAL A 98 1.59 0.74 -1.37
N SER A 99 1.25 1.51 -2.41
CA SER A 99 1.31 1.04 -3.80
C SER A 99 2.73 0.68 -4.24
N LEU A 100 3.76 1.40 -3.76
CA LEU A 100 5.17 1.07 -4.02
C LEU A 100 5.62 -0.15 -3.21
N GLU A 101 5.12 -0.32 -2.00
CA GLU A 101 5.42 -1.50 -1.18
C GLU A 101 4.83 -2.77 -1.82
N LEU A 102 3.61 -2.69 -2.34
CA LEU A 102 2.96 -3.78 -3.09
C LEU A 102 3.69 -4.04 -4.41
N ALA A 103 4.12 -3.00 -5.12
CA ALA A 103 4.92 -3.15 -6.34
C ALA A 103 6.27 -3.82 -6.07
N ALA A 104 6.92 -3.49 -4.96
CA ALA A 104 8.16 -4.14 -4.53
C ALA A 104 7.97 -5.61 -4.15
N ALA A 105 6.77 -6.00 -3.73
CA ALA A 105 6.36 -7.37 -3.46
C ALA A 105 5.80 -8.09 -4.69
N ALA A 106 5.73 -7.42 -5.84
CA ALA A 106 5.09 -7.88 -7.08
C ALA A 106 3.62 -8.29 -6.91
N THR A 107 2.89 -7.66 -5.99
CA THR A 107 1.49 -7.97 -5.68
C THR A 107 0.55 -7.08 -6.49
N PRO A 108 -0.26 -7.63 -7.39
CA PRO A 108 -1.27 -6.89 -8.14
C PRO A 108 -2.25 -6.19 -7.20
N MET A 109 -2.72 -4.99 -7.58
CA MET A 109 -3.49 -4.18 -6.66
C MET A 109 -4.63 -3.41 -7.31
N VAL A 110 -5.64 -3.15 -6.51
CA VAL A 110 -6.68 -2.14 -6.76
C VAL A 110 -6.52 -1.06 -5.70
N ILE A 111 -6.54 0.19 -6.12
CA ILE A 111 -6.50 1.34 -5.21
C ILE A 111 -7.90 1.90 -5.01
N ALA A 112 -8.33 2.01 -3.76
CA ALA A 112 -9.61 2.58 -3.39
C ALA A 112 -9.42 3.63 -2.30
N TYR A 113 -9.95 4.83 -2.52
CA TYR A 113 -9.80 5.93 -1.59
C TYR A 113 -11.04 6.80 -1.52
N ASP A 114 -11.64 6.88 -0.34
CA ASP A 114 -12.74 7.80 -0.08
C ASP A 114 -12.21 9.08 0.57
N MET A 115 -12.28 10.18 -0.18
CA MET A 115 -11.91 11.52 0.27
C MET A 115 -13.15 12.29 0.70
N ALA A 116 -13.01 13.13 1.71
CA ALA A 116 -14.05 14.10 2.02
C ALA A 116 -14.33 14.99 0.79
N TRP A 117 -15.60 15.31 0.54
CA TRP A 117 -16.04 16.06 -0.65
C TRP A 117 -15.23 17.35 -0.89
N LEU A 118 -14.93 18.09 0.18
CA LEU A 118 -14.16 19.34 0.10
C LEU A 118 -12.72 19.10 -0.39
N SER A 119 -12.07 18.05 0.12
CA SER A 119 -10.72 17.68 -0.33
C SER A 119 -10.71 17.24 -1.79
N ARG A 120 -11.77 16.59 -2.28
CA ARG A 120 -11.92 16.22 -3.70
C ARG A 120 -11.95 17.45 -4.62
N GLN A 121 -12.74 18.46 -4.26
CA GLN A 121 -12.88 19.69 -5.04
C GLN A 121 -11.56 20.47 -5.14
N ILE A 122 -10.79 20.54 -4.06
CA ILE A 122 -9.50 21.22 -4.02
C ILE A 122 -8.46 20.45 -4.83
N ILE A 123 -8.35 19.15 -4.60
CA ILE A 123 -7.33 18.30 -5.24
C ILE A 123 -7.61 18.14 -6.74
N SER A 124 -8.86 17.95 -7.17
CA SER A 124 -9.20 17.85 -8.59
C SER A 124 -8.89 19.11 -9.40
N ARG A 125 -8.88 20.28 -8.75
CA ARG A 125 -8.51 21.56 -9.39
C ARG A 125 -7.01 21.84 -9.35
N MET A 126 -6.28 21.27 -8.40
CA MET A 126 -4.84 21.50 -8.20
C MET A 126 -3.95 20.44 -8.88
N LEU A 127 -4.43 19.21 -9.01
CA LEU A 127 -3.67 18.13 -9.64
C LEU A 127 -3.84 18.19 -11.18
N ARG A 128 -2.72 18.46 -11.86
CA ARG A 128 -2.59 18.27 -13.33
C ARG A 128 -2.38 16.80 -13.71
N VAL A 129 -2.43 15.89 -12.74
CA VAL A 129 -2.22 14.45 -12.94
C VAL A 129 -3.56 13.72 -12.83
N ASP A 130 -3.79 12.79 -13.72
CA ASP A 130 -5.01 11.99 -13.85
C ASP A 130 -4.96 10.66 -13.07
N THR A 131 -3.93 10.46 -12.24
CA THR A 131 -3.76 9.28 -11.39
C THR A 131 -3.23 9.67 -10.00
N VAL A 132 -3.65 8.94 -8.99
CA VAL A 132 -3.20 9.08 -7.60
C VAL A 132 -2.30 7.94 -7.15
N THR A 133 -2.10 6.94 -8.00
CA THR A 133 -1.28 5.77 -7.71
C THR A 133 0.14 5.97 -8.22
N LEU A 134 1.11 5.88 -7.33
CA LEU A 134 2.51 6.08 -7.66
C LEU A 134 3.02 5.10 -8.72
N VAL A 135 2.52 3.86 -8.75
CA VAL A 135 2.85 2.89 -9.79
C VAL A 135 2.41 3.38 -11.17
N ASN A 136 1.17 3.85 -11.32
CA ASN A 136 0.67 4.41 -12.58
C ASN A 136 1.48 5.64 -13.01
N LEU A 137 1.81 6.51 -12.05
CA LEU A 137 2.56 7.74 -12.30
C LEU A 137 3.98 7.42 -12.80
N VAL A 138 4.72 6.57 -12.08
CA VAL A 138 6.12 6.26 -12.38
C VAL A 138 6.26 5.37 -13.62
N SER A 139 5.35 4.41 -13.82
CA SER A 139 5.35 3.56 -15.02
C SER A 139 4.77 4.25 -16.25
N GLU A 140 4.13 5.42 -16.08
CA GLU A 140 3.43 6.16 -17.14
C GLU A 140 2.29 5.33 -17.76
N THR A 141 1.59 4.54 -16.91
CA THR A 141 0.47 3.69 -17.32
C THR A 141 -0.79 4.01 -16.52
N ARG A 142 -1.87 3.29 -16.81
CA ARG A 142 -3.14 3.32 -16.04
C ARG A 142 -3.64 1.91 -15.75
N VAL A 143 -2.69 0.97 -15.60
CA VAL A 143 -3.02 -0.46 -15.40
C VAL A 143 -3.46 -0.78 -13.97
N VAL A 144 -3.12 0.06 -12.99
CA VAL A 144 -3.65 -0.07 -11.63
C VAL A 144 -5.01 0.63 -11.57
N PRO A 145 -6.13 -0.11 -11.37
CA PRO A 145 -7.45 0.49 -11.26
C PRO A 145 -7.56 1.36 -10.00
N GLU A 146 -8.19 2.52 -10.15
CA GLU A 146 -8.39 3.51 -9.09
C GLU A 146 -9.87 3.80 -8.88
N PHE A 147 -10.37 3.56 -7.68
CA PHE A 147 -11.74 3.88 -7.29
C PHE A 147 -11.73 4.97 -6.22
N ILE A 148 -12.00 6.20 -6.64
CA ILE A 148 -11.86 7.39 -5.81
C ILE A 148 -13.20 8.06 -5.59
N GLY A 149 -13.47 8.45 -4.36
CA GLY A 149 -14.65 9.19 -3.98
C GLY A 149 -15.96 8.46 -4.28
N ALA A 150 -16.81 9.00 -5.13
CA ALA A 150 -18.09 8.37 -5.49
C ALA A 150 -17.94 7.00 -6.18
N ASN A 151 -16.78 6.72 -6.75
CA ASN A 151 -16.46 5.43 -7.36
C ASN A 151 -15.89 4.41 -6.36
N CYS A 152 -15.54 4.83 -5.14
CA CYS A 152 -15.04 3.95 -4.09
C CYS A 152 -16.19 3.12 -3.50
N ARG A 153 -16.65 2.12 -4.27
CA ARG A 153 -17.82 1.29 -3.96
C ARG A 153 -17.54 -0.18 -4.28
N PRO A 154 -18.06 -1.12 -3.47
CA PRO A 154 -17.83 -2.55 -3.67
C PRO A 154 -18.21 -3.07 -5.06
N ASP A 155 -19.34 -2.61 -5.61
CA ASP A 155 -19.84 -3.01 -6.93
C ASP A 155 -18.90 -2.66 -8.09
N LYS A 156 -18.05 -1.64 -7.92
CA LYS A 156 -17.02 -1.27 -8.89
C LYS A 156 -15.65 -1.91 -8.58
N ILE A 157 -15.31 -2.06 -7.31
CA ILE A 157 -14.04 -2.62 -6.86
C ILE A 157 -13.95 -4.11 -7.16
N VAL A 158 -15.01 -4.88 -6.88
CA VAL A 158 -15.00 -6.35 -6.99
C VAL A 158 -14.69 -6.84 -8.40
N PRO A 159 -15.33 -6.34 -9.48
CA PRO A 159 -14.97 -6.77 -10.82
C PRO A 159 -13.49 -6.55 -11.17
N ALA A 160 -12.90 -5.45 -10.72
CA ALA A 160 -11.49 -5.17 -10.96
C ALA A 160 -10.57 -6.15 -10.18
N LEU A 161 -10.91 -6.51 -8.95
CA LEU A 161 -10.18 -7.53 -8.20
C LEU A 161 -10.28 -8.91 -8.86
N CYS A 162 -11.46 -9.30 -9.32
CA CYS A 162 -11.65 -10.56 -10.06
C CYS A 162 -10.85 -10.59 -11.36
N ALA A 163 -10.83 -9.49 -12.10
CA ALA A 163 -10.05 -9.39 -13.34
C ALA A 163 -8.54 -9.55 -13.07
N LEU A 164 -8.02 -8.99 -11.97
CA LEU A 164 -6.62 -9.14 -11.59
C LEU A 164 -6.27 -10.55 -11.11
N LEU A 165 -7.16 -11.22 -10.41
CA LEU A 165 -6.98 -12.64 -10.05
C LEU A 165 -6.85 -13.53 -11.30
N SER A 166 -7.48 -13.16 -12.40
CA SER A 166 -7.45 -13.91 -13.66
C SER A 166 -6.29 -13.49 -14.58
N ASN A 167 -5.92 -12.21 -14.59
CA ASN A 167 -4.90 -11.69 -15.51
C ASN A 167 -4.13 -10.50 -14.89
N PRO A 168 -3.07 -10.74 -14.10
CA PRO A 168 -2.26 -9.72 -13.45
C PRO A 168 -1.11 -9.16 -14.32
N GLU A 169 -0.82 -9.71 -15.50
CA GLU A 169 0.42 -9.52 -16.26
C GLU A 169 0.73 -8.06 -16.59
N ALA A 170 -0.30 -7.28 -16.97
CA ALA A 170 -0.11 -5.87 -17.27
C ALA A 170 0.39 -5.07 -16.05
N GLN A 171 -0.11 -5.43 -14.85
CA GLN A 171 0.36 -4.81 -13.62
C GLN A 171 1.75 -5.28 -13.22
N HIS A 172 2.07 -6.56 -13.36
CA HIS A 172 3.42 -7.07 -13.11
C HIS A 172 4.45 -6.30 -13.95
N SER A 173 4.20 -6.12 -15.24
CA SER A 173 5.08 -5.36 -16.13
C SER A 173 5.24 -3.89 -15.70
N ALA A 174 4.15 -3.24 -15.26
CA ALA A 174 4.20 -1.85 -14.78
C ALA A 174 4.94 -1.73 -13.44
N MET A 175 4.72 -2.68 -12.53
CA MET A 175 5.42 -2.73 -11.24
C MET A 175 6.92 -2.94 -11.42
N GLN A 176 7.34 -3.85 -12.30
CA GLN A 176 8.75 -4.06 -12.63
C GLN A 176 9.40 -2.78 -13.18
N ARG A 177 8.73 -2.10 -14.14
CA ARG A 177 9.20 -0.81 -14.67
C ARG A 177 9.31 0.25 -13.58
N THR A 178 8.31 0.34 -12.70
CA THR A 178 8.31 1.27 -11.57
C THR A 178 9.50 1.02 -10.66
N MET A 179 9.72 -0.22 -10.25
CA MET A 179 10.79 -0.58 -9.33
C MET A 179 12.18 -0.39 -9.97
N ALA A 180 12.34 -0.67 -11.26
CA ALA A 180 13.56 -0.38 -12.00
C ALA A 180 13.86 1.13 -12.05
N LYS A 181 12.86 1.97 -12.39
CA LYS A 181 13.00 3.45 -12.38
C LYS A 181 13.34 3.99 -10.98
N LEU A 182 12.85 3.38 -9.92
CA LEU A 182 13.17 3.74 -8.53
C LEU A 182 14.52 3.19 -8.05
N GLY A 183 15.19 2.35 -8.87
CA GLY A 183 16.52 1.83 -8.59
C GLY A 183 16.52 0.62 -7.65
N GLN A 184 15.49 -0.21 -7.69
CA GLN A 184 15.49 -1.50 -6.98
C GLN A 184 16.65 -2.37 -7.47
N GLY A 185 17.39 -2.97 -6.53
CA GLY A 185 18.59 -3.77 -6.83
C GLY A 185 19.87 -2.96 -7.01
N GLY A 186 19.80 -1.62 -7.07
CA GLY A 186 20.95 -0.72 -7.14
C GLY A 186 21.41 -0.18 -5.79
N THR A 187 22.21 0.89 -5.82
CA THR A 187 22.68 1.59 -4.61
C THR A 187 21.49 2.04 -3.75
N LYS A 188 21.56 1.76 -2.44
CA LYS A 188 20.48 2.13 -1.49
C LYS A 188 20.13 3.61 -1.60
N PRO A 189 18.83 3.99 -1.56
CA PRO A 189 18.40 5.39 -1.74
C PRO A 189 19.08 6.38 -0.79
N GLY A 190 19.30 6.00 0.47
CA GLY A 190 20.02 6.84 1.45
C GLY A 190 21.47 7.10 1.05
N ILE A 191 22.16 6.11 0.46
CA ILE A 191 23.53 6.29 -0.03
C ILE A 191 23.55 7.21 -1.25
N ARG A 192 22.61 7.05 -2.17
CA ARG A 192 22.47 7.95 -3.34
C ARG A 192 22.19 9.40 -2.91
N ALA A 193 21.31 9.59 -1.93
CA ALA A 193 21.03 10.91 -1.38
C ALA A 193 22.26 11.53 -0.72
N ALA A 194 22.99 10.77 0.08
CA ALA A 194 24.23 11.23 0.71
C ALA A 194 25.30 11.59 -0.33
N GLN A 195 25.48 10.76 -1.36
CA GLN A 195 26.42 11.04 -2.46
C GLN A 195 26.06 12.30 -3.21
N ALA A 196 24.77 12.49 -3.56
CA ALA A 196 24.30 13.70 -4.23
C ALA A 196 24.53 14.97 -3.40
N THR A 197 24.32 14.89 -2.08
CA THR A 197 24.58 16.00 -1.15
C THR A 197 26.06 16.32 -1.09
N LEU A 198 26.93 15.33 -0.94
CA LEU A 198 28.38 15.50 -0.88
C LEU A 198 28.94 16.07 -2.20
N SER A 199 28.45 15.58 -3.35
CA SER A 199 28.84 16.11 -4.66
C SER A 199 28.42 17.58 -4.83
N GLY A 200 27.24 17.96 -4.37
CA GLY A 200 26.76 19.34 -4.39
C GLY A 200 27.60 20.28 -3.50
N LEU A 201 28.01 19.80 -2.33
CA LEU A 201 28.89 20.56 -1.44
C LEU A 201 30.32 20.71 -1.99
N GLY A 202 30.83 19.68 -2.69
CA GLY A 202 32.14 19.73 -3.32
C GLY A 202 32.19 20.70 -4.52
N ALA A 203 31.08 20.82 -5.27
CA ALA A 203 30.98 21.76 -6.40
C ALA A 203 30.92 23.24 -5.94
N SER A 204 30.37 23.51 -4.74
CA SER A 204 30.29 24.88 -4.21
C SER A 204 31.61 25.42 -3.64
N ASN A 205 32.61 24.57 -3.40
CA ASN A 205 33.94 24.97 -2.87
C ASN A 205 35.02 25.17 -3.97
N GLY A 206 34.64 25.06 -5.23
CA GLY A 206 35.56 25.20 -6.38
C GLY A 206 35.49 26.54 -7.11
N GLU A 207 34.59 27.46 -6.74
CA GLU A 207 34.47 28.80 -7.28
C GLU A 207 34.77 29.83 -6.18
N GLY A 208 36.04 30.00 -5.87
CA GLY A 208 36.58 31.01 -4.95
C GLY A 208 37.95 31.50 -5.41
#